data_4b277beaa3418f2e347275d56c9f3442
#
_entry.id   4b277beaa3418f2e347275d56c9f3442
#
_cell.length_a   1.000
_cell.length_b   1.000
_cell.length_c   1.000
_cell.angle_alpha   90.00
_cell.angle_beta   90.00
_cell.angle_gamma   90.00
#
_symmetry.space_group_name_H-M   'P 1'
#
loop_
_entity.id
_entity.type
_entity.pdbx_description
1 polymer ?
#
loop_
_entity_poly.entity_id
_entity_poly.type
_entity_poly.pdbx_seq_one_letter_code
_entity_poly.pdbx_strand_id
1 'polypeptide(L)'
;KIHNERYPFYTKSSQYMIKHFKDYANWLKKIYLNSNSKLIEIGSNDGTLLENFSKTNIDYVGFEPSASVAEQAVKSNIKTVNSFFNSENIQDLKLFKKTTDVICAANVISHIPDLKDLISSVDLLLSKKGVFVFEEPYLDSMFSKVSYDQIYDEHIFMFSLTSIKNIFSLFDFDLIDALPQITHGGSMRYVVGRKNMYKISNFVKKQLDYEKKNNLDNLESCLKFKENCESSKKKTITELKKMKEKGKRICGYAATAKSTTLLNYCSLNSEIIDYICDTTSEKINKYSPGMHIPIVSMSHFYKNLPDVAYLFAWNHKKEIFSKENDFVNKGGRWFSHVSL
;
A
#
# COMPACT_ATOMS: atom_id res chain seq x y z
N LYS A 1 -2.29 3.10 -18.97
CA LYS A 1 -2.88 2.23 -17.93
C LYS A 1 -1.74 1.66 -17.08
N ILE A 2 -1.75 1.92 -15.76
CA ILE A 2 -0.66 1.55 -14.85
C ILE A 2 -0.69 0.04 -14.58
N HIS A 3 -1.87 -0.52 -14.32
CA HIS A 3 -2.07 -1.96 -14.19
C HIS A 3 -2.21 -2.58 -15.59
N ASN A 4 -1.09 -3.05 -16.12
CA ASN A 4 -0.99 -3.67 -17.45
C ASN A 4 -0.34 -5.06 -17.34
N GLU A 5 -0.15 -5.72 -18.49
CA GLU A 5 0.43 -7.07 -18.57
C GLU A 5 1.83 -7.21 -17.94
N ARG A 6 2.54 -6.10 -17.66
CA ARG A 6 3.91 -6.08 -17.12
C ARG A 6 4.00 -5.41 -15.76
N TYR A 7 2.94 -5.49 -14.94
CA TYR A 7 2.99 -4.94 -13.57
C TYR A 7 4.05 -5.68 -12.73
N PRO A 8 5.06 -4.97 -12.20
CA PRO A 8 6.27 -5.63 -11.68
C PRO A 8 6.22 -5.97 -10.19
N PHE A 9 5.06 -5.83 -9.54
CA PHE A 9 4.95 -6.08 -8.10
C PHE A 9 4.32 -7.44 -7.82
N TYR A 10 5.06 -8.27 -7.06
CA TYR A 10 4.62 -9.58 -6.57
C TYR A 10 4.69 -9.58 -5.04
N THR A 11 3.56 -9.83 -4.39
CA THR A 11 3.46 -9.82 -2.92
C THR A 11 4.35 -10.88 -2.28
N LYS A 12 4.49 -12.05 -2.88
CA LYS A 12 5.36 -13.16 -2.42
C LYS A 12 6.84 -12.82 -2.41
N SER A 13 7.26 -11.74 -3.03
CA SER A 13 8.67 -11.29 -2.99
C SER A 13 9.10 -10.76 -1.62
N SER A 14 8.16 -10.42 -0.72
CA SER A 14 8.43 -9.92 0.63
C SER A 14 7.95 -10.89 1.71
N GLN A 15 8.87 -11.43 2.51
CA GLN A 15 8.53 -12.28 3.66
C GLN A 15 7.67 -11.55 4.70
N TYR A 16 7.91 -10.24 4.86
CA TYR A 16 7.09 -9.39 5.70
C TYR A 16 5.63 -9.35 5.23
N MET A 17 5.38 -9.17 3.93
CA MET A 17 4.04 -9.14 3.38
C MET A 17 3.35 -10.50 3.42
N ILE A 18 4.09 -11.60 3.19
CA ILE A 18 3.56 -12.97 3.36
C ILE A 18 3.04 -13.15 4.80
N LYS A 19 3.84 -12.75 5.80
CA LYS A 19 3.41 -12.83 7.20
C LYS A 19 2.19 -11.95 7.47
N HIS A 20 2.20 -10.71 6.98
CA HIS A 20 1.08 -9.77 7.13
C HIS A 20 -0.23 -10.35 6.58
N PHE A 21 -0.22 -10.88 5.37
CA PHE A 21 -1.41 -11.47 4.75
C PHE A 21 -1.86 -12.76 5.43
N LYS A 22 -0.92 -13.56 5.97
CA LYS A 22 -1.26 -14.71 6.82
C LYS A 22 -1.99 -14.27 8.09
N ASP A 23 -1.50 -13.23 8.75
CA ASP A 23 -2.12 -12.68 9.96
C ASP A 23 -3.50 -12.07 9.64
N TYR A 24 -3.63 -11.41 8.47
CA TYR A 24 -4.90 -10.87 7.98
C TYR A 24 -5.91 -12.00 7.70
N ALA A 25 -5.52 -13.03 6.97
CA ALA A 25 -6.39 -14.19 6.69
C ALA A 25 -6.84 -14.90 7.98
N ASN A 26 -5.93 -15.07 8.95
CA ASN A 26 -6.27 -15.68 10.24
C ASN A 26 -7.26 -14.83 11.03
N TRP A 27 -7.10 -13.50 10.99
CA TRP A 27 -8.04 -12.58 11.62
C TRP A 27 -9.42 -12.66 10.94
N LEU A 28 -9.51 -12.67 9.60
CA LEU A 28 -10.77 -12.86 8.87
C LEU A 28 -11.46 -14.18 9.24
N LYS A 29 -10.71 -15.28 9.26
CA LYS A 29 -11.22 -16.60 9.67
C LYS A 29 -11.77 -16.60 11.10
N LYS A 30 -11.10 -15.91 12.01
CA LYS A 30 -11.50 -15.87 13.43
C LYS A 30 -12.77 -15.05 13.66
N ILE A 31 -12.97 -13.97 12.92
CA ILE A 31 -13.99 -12.96 13.24
C ILE A 31 -15.23 -13.06 12.34
N TYR A 32 -15.04 -13.34 11.03
CA TYR A 32 -16.10 -13.18 10.03
C TYR A 32 -16.40 -14.44 9.22
N LEU A 33 -15.52 -15.44 9.22
CA LEU A 33 -15.65 -16.59 8.33
C LEU A 33 -15.85 -17.90 9.12
N ASN A 34 -16.58 -18.81 8.51
CA ASN A 34 -16.75 -20.20 8.95
C ASN A 34 -16.52 -21.14 7.75
N SER A 35 -16.66 -22.46 7.96
CA SER A 35 -16.37 -23.47 6.93
C SER A 35 -17.20 -23.36 5.64
N ASN A 36 -18.34 -22.68 5.66
CA ASN A 36 -19.26 -22.57 4.51
C ASN A 36 -19.33 -21.13 3.98
N SER A 37 -18.42 -20.28 4.42
CA SER A 37 -18.40 -18.87 4.04
C SER A 37 -17.87 -18.65 2.63
N LYS A 38 -18.22 -17.49 2.07
CA LYS A 38 -17.74 -17.01 0.77
C LYS A 38 -16.90 -15.76 0.91
N LEU A 39 -15.78 -15.73 0.21
CA LEU A 39 -14.77 -14.67 0.25
C LEU A 39 -14.45 -14.17 -1.15
N ILE A 40 -14.38 -12.87 -1.32
CA ILE A 40 -13.85 -12.24 -2.55
C ILE A 40 -12.67 -11.34 -2.15
N GLU A 41 -11.56 -11.42 -2.90
CA GLU A 41 -10.45 -10.48 -2.78
C GLU A 41 -10.37 -9.60 -4.02
N ILE A 42 -10.34 -8.27 -3.82
CA ILE A 42 -10.16 -7.27 -4.86
C ILE A 42 -8.67 -6.92 -4.93
N GLY A 43 -8.05 -7.02 -6.12
CA GLY A 43 -6.62 -6.84 -6.31
C GLY A 43 -5.82 -7.95 -5.64
N SER A 44 -6.16 -9.22 -5.94
CA SER A 44 -5.62 -10.39 -5.25
C SER A 44 -4.12 -10.65 -5.52
N ASN A 45 -3.51 -9.89 -6.43
CA ASN A 45 -2.12 -10.02 -6.82
C ASN A 45 -1.75 -11.48 -7.14
N ASP A 46 -0.63 -11.98 -6.66
CA ASP A 46 -0.16 -13.37 -6.87
C ASP A 46 -0.87 -14.41 -5.96
N GLY A 47 -2.00 -14.03 -5.34
CA GLY A 47 -2.83 -14.90 -4.50
C GLY A 47 -2.31 -15.12 -3.08
N THR A 48 -1.37 -14.28 -2.59
CA THR A 48 -0.72 -14.46 -1.27
C THR A 48 -1.73 -14.50 -0.12
N LEU A 49 -2.78 -13.68 -0.11
CA LEU A 49 -3.82 -13.75 0.93
C LEU A 49 -4.70 -14.98 0.73
N LEU A 50 -5.20 -15.21 -0.50
CA LEU A 50 -6.13 -16.31 -0.80
C LEU A 50 -5.52 -17.70 -0.62
N GLU A 51 -4.21 -17.85 -0.77
CA GLU A 51 -3.50 -19.11 -0.51
C GLU A 51 -3.78 -19.65 0.91
N ASN A 52 -4.02 -18.77 1.88
CA ASN A 52 -4.38 -19.16 3.25
C ASN A 52 -5.77 -19.81 3.37
N PHE A 53 -6.58 -19.76 2.31
CA PHE A 53 -7.92 -20.37 2.25
C PHE A 53 -7.96 -21.61 1.35
N SER A 54 -6.92 -21.90 0.57
CA SER A 54 -6.87 -22.98 -0.43
C SER A 54 -7.11 -24.39 0.14
N LYS A 55 -6.82 -24.60 1.42
CA LYS A 55 -7.03 -25.87 2.14
C LYS A 55 -8.22 -25.83 3.11
N THR A 56 -9.17 -24.93 2.90
CA THR A 56 -10.39 -24.80 3.70
C THR A 56 -11.63 -25.08 2.85
N ASN A 57 -12.78 -25.21 3.48
CA ASN A 57 -14.07 -25.34 2.77
C ASN A 57 -14.68 -23.95 2.42
N ILE A 58 -13.94 -22.86 2.65
CA ILE A 58 -14.38 -21.52 2.27
C ILE A 58 -14.32 -21.40 0.74
N ASP A 59 -15.43 -21.04 0.13
CA ASP A 59 -15.44 -20.72 -1.31
C ASP A 59 -14.89 -19.31 -1.54
N TYR A 60 -13.88 -19.18 -2.39
CA TYR A 60 -13.23 -17.90 -2.61
C TYR A 60 -12.94 -17.63 -4.09
N VAL A 61 -12.81 -16.35 -4.43
CA VAL A 61 -12.31 -15.89 -5.72
C VAL A 61 -11.55 -14.57 -5.59
N GLY A 62 -10.45 -14.44 -6.31
CA GLY A 62 -9.68 -13.19 -6.44
C GLY A 62 -9.94 -12.49 -7.75
N PHE A 63 -9.83 -11.17 -7.76
CA PHE A 63 -9.81 -10.33 -8.96
C PHE A 63 -8.44 -9.67 -9.07
N GLU A 64 -7.74 -9.87 -10.19
CA GLU A 64 -6.44 -9.26 -10.48
C GLU A 64 -6.37 -8.84 -11.95
N PRO A 65 -6.30 -7.53 -12.25
CA PRO A 65 -6.31 -7.05 -13.63
C PRO A 65 -4.99 -7.29 -14.38
N SER A 66 -3.86 -7.47 -13.67
CA SER A 66 -2.54 -7.65 -14.29
C SER A 66 -2.33 -9.11 -14.67
N ALA A 67 -2.32 -9.41 -15.96
CA ALA A 67 -2.29 -10.78 -16.47
C ALA A 67 -1.10 -11.59 -15.96
N SER A 68 0.12 -11.04 -15.98
CA SER A 68 1.33 -11.73 -15.51
C SER A 68 1.24 -12.12 -14.03
N VAL A 69 0.60 -11.30 -13.22
CA VAL A 69 0.44 -11.52 -11.78
C VAL A 69 -0.68 -12.53 -11.51
N ALA A 70 -1.83 -12.37 -12.19
CA ALA A 70 -2.95 -13.31 -12.13
C ALA A 70 -2.53 -14.73 -12.55
N GLU A 71 -1.70 -14.87 -13.60
CA GLU A 71 -1.16 -16.16 -14.01
C GLU A 71 -0.35 -16.86 -12.90
N GLN A 72 0.41 -16.12 -12.08
CA GLN A 72 1.15 -16.70 -10.95
C GLN A 72 0.19 -17.23 -9.88
N ALA A 73 -0.89 -16.52 -9.60
CA ALA A 73 -1.93 -16.99 -8.69
C ALA A 73 -2.56 -18.30 -9.22
N VAL A 74 -2.96 -18.32 -10.49
CA VAL A 74 -3.56 -19.51 -11.15
C VAL A 74 -2.57 -20.70 -11.16
N LYS A 75 -1.28 -20.48 -11.48
CA LYS A 75 -0.23 -21.51 -11.39
C LYS A 75 -0.07 -22.07 -9.97
N SER A 76 -0.41 -21.28 -8.96
CA SER A 76 -0.44 -21.71 -7.55
C SER A 76 -1.80 -22.32 -7.14
N ASN A 77 -2.67 -22.66 -8.09
CA ASN A 77 -4.03 -23.18 -7.90
C ASN A 77 -4.94 -22.26 -7.08
N ILE A 78 -4.76 -20.94 -7.18
CA ILE A 78 -5.63 -19.94 -6.56
C ILE A 78 -6.68 -19.50 -7.58
N LYS A 79 -7.97 -19.59 -7.21
CA LYS A 79 -9.09 -19.15 -8.05
C LYS A 79 -9.01 -17.65 -8.27
N THR A 80 -8.60 -17.23 -9.46
CA THR A 80 -8.39 -15.81 -9.81
C THR A 80 -9.05 -15.49 -11.16
N VAL A 81 -9.79 -14.40 -11.19
CA VAL A 81 -10.35 -13.80 -12.40
C VAL A 81 -9.41 -12.69 -12.84
N ASN A 82 -8.89 -12.81 -14.07
CA ASN A 82 -8.01 -11.77 -14.63
C ASN A 82 -8.84 -10.62 -15.20
N SER A 83 -9.34 -9.77 -14.31
CA SER A 83 -10.09 -8.56 -14.67
C SER A 83 -10.13 -7.56 -13.52
N PHE A 84 -10.56 -6.33 -13.81
CA PHE A 84 -10.93 -5.36 -12.79
C PHE A 84 -12.21 -5.81 -12.06
N PHE A 85 -12.29 -5.52 -10.77
CA PHE A 85 -13.52 -5.69 -10.00
C PHE A 85 -14.43 -4.47 -10.23
N ASN A 86 -15.48 -4.66 -11.01
CA ASN A 86 -16.47 -3.64 -11.36
C ASN A 86 -17.82 -4.29 -11.69
N SER A 87 -18.87 -3.50 -11.87
CA SER A 87 -20.23 -3.97 -12.15
C SER A 87 -20.35 -4.84 -13.41
N GLU A 88 -19.49 -4.63 -14.40
CA GLU A 88 -19.46 -5.40 -15.65
C GLU A 88 -18.89 -6.82 -15.39
N ASN A 89 -17.74 -6.91 -14.73
CA ASN A 89 -16.97 -8.15 -14.60
C ASN A 89 -17.46 -9.09 -13.48
N ILE A 90 -18.35 -8.63 -12.60
CA ILE A 90 -18.93 -9.46 -11.54
C ILE A 90 -20.23 -10.19 -11.94
N GLN A 91 -20.74 -10.00 -13.17
CA GLN A 91 -22.03 -10.55 -13.61
C GLN A 91 -22.08 -12.07 -13.55
N ASP A 92 -20.95 -12.75 -13.80
CA ASP A 92 -20.84 -14.20 -13.78
C ASP A 92 -20.72 -14.79 -12.37
N LEU A 93 -20.58 -13.96 -11.33
CA LEU A 93 -20.49 -14.38 -9.94
C LEU A 93 -21.86 -14.70 -9.32
N LYS A 94 -22.73 -15.44 -10.03
CA LYS A 94 -24.10 -15.74 -9.59
C LYS A 94 -24.16 -16.40 -8.21
N LEU A 95 -23.20 -17.28 -7.90
CA LEU A 95 -23.11 -17.99 -6.61
C LEU A 95 -22.70 -17.09 -5.44
N PHE A 96 -22.09 -15.94 -5.72
CA PHE A 96 -21.64 -14.97 -4.71
C PHE A 96 -22.66 -13.85 -4.46
N LYS A 97 -23.63 -13.66 -5.37
CA LYS A 97 -24.60 -12.57 -5.30
C LYS A 97 -25.44 -12.65 -4.01
N LYS A 98 -25.36 -11.59 -3.18
CA LYS A 98 -26.06 -11.48 -1.87
C LYS A 98 -25.75 -12.62 -0.89
N THR A 99 -24.68 -13.38 -1.12
CA THR A 99 -24.28 -14.51 -0.28
C THR A 99 -22.83 -14.43 0.19
N THR A 100 -22.07 -13.43 -0.26
CA THR A 100 -20.66 -13.24 0.12
C THR A 100 -20.57 -12.74 1.56
N ASP A 101 -19.80 -13.43 2.40
CA ASP A 101 -19.64 -13.07 3.81
C ASP A 101 -18.55 -12.01 4.00
N VAL A 102 -17.46 -12.11 3.24
CA VAL A 102 -16.38 -11.14 3.27
C VAL A 102 -15.96 -10.76 1.84
N ILE A 103 -15.91 -9.47 1.56
CA ILE A 103 -15.15 -8.93 0.45
C ILE A 103 -13.95 -8.23 1.08
N CYS A 104 -12.74 -8.48 0.58
CA CYS A 104 -11.54 -7.84 1.14
C CYS A 104 -10.66 -7.24 0.05
N ALA A 105 -9.80 -6.28 0.45
CA ALA A 105 -8.80 -5.65 -0.39
C ALA A 105 -7.63 -5.16 0.47
N ALA A 106 -6.46 -4.97 -0.15
CA ALA A 106 -5.33 -4.35 0.53
C ALA A 106 -4.51 -3.51 -0.45
N ASN A 107 -4.46 -2.19 -0.20
CA ASN A 107 -3.75 -1.19 -1.01
C ASN A 107 -4.20 -1.17 -2.49
N VAL A 108 -5.50 -1.18 -2.70
CA VAL A 108 -6.15 -1.23 -4.03
C VAL A 108 -7.23 -0.16 -4.16
N ILE A 109 -7.98 0.12 -3.09
CA ILE A 109 -9.15 0.99 -3.17
C ILE A 109 -8.76 2.43 -3.52
N SER A 110 -7.59 2.88 -3.03
CA SER A 110 -7.00 4.17 -3.39
C SER A 110 -6.67 4.32 -4.88
N HIS A 111 -6.59 3.21 -5.63
CA HIS A 111 -6.28 3.18 -7.06
C HIS A 111 -7.53 3.12 -7.96
N ILE A 112 -8.71 2.91 -7.38
CA ILE A 112 -9.96 2.75 -8.14
C ILE A 112 -10.65 4.11 -8.29
N PRO A 113 -10.69 4.69 -9.50
CA PRO A 113 -11.25 6.04 -9.70
C PRO A 113 -12.76 6.10 -9.51
N ASP A 114 -13.49 5.04 -9.82
CA ASP A 114 -14.94 4.97 -9.68
C ASP A 114 -15.34 4.23 -8.40
N LEU A 115 -15.32 4.94 -7.27
CA LEU A 115 -15.76 4.41 -5.97
C LEU A 115 -17.26 4.08 -5.96
N LYS A 116 -18.07 4.74 -6.79
CA LYS A 116 -19.51 4.47 -6.87
C LYS A 116 -19.74 3.08 -7.47
N ASP A 117 -19.10 2.76 -8.58
CA ASP A 117 -19.20 1.44 -9.20
C ASP A 117 -18.65 0.34 -8.29
N LEU A 118 -17.49 0.59 -7.66
CA LEU A 118 -16.92 -0.32 -6.66
C LEU A 118 -17.91 -0.64 -5.54
N ILE A 119 -18.47 0.39 -4.88
CA ILE A 119 -19.36 0.18 -3.72
C ILE A 119 -20.69 -0.47 -4.15
N SER A 120 -21.20 -0.11 -5.33
CA SER A 120 -22.39 -0.77 -5.89
C SER A 120 -22.14 -2.26 -6.19
N SER A 121 -20.96 -2.59 -6.70
CA SER A 121 -20.52 -3.96 -6.93
C SER A 121 -20.39 -4.75 -5.62
N VAL A 122 -19.81 -4.14 -4.60
CA VAL A 122 -19.75 -4.70 -3.24
C VAL A 122 -21.16 -4.94 -2.69
N ASP A 123 -22.07 -3.96 -2.81
CA ASP A 123 -23.45 -4.10 -2.36
C ASP A 123 -24.17 -5.26 -3.05
N LEU A 124 -23.96 -5.44 -4.37
CA LEU A 124 -24.61 -6.50 -5.14
C LEU A 124 -24.20 -7.91 -4.67
N LEU A 125 -22.96 -8.09 -4.22
CA LEU A 125 -22.40 -9.39 -3.86
C LEU A 125 -22.55 -9.69 -2.36
N LEU A 126 -22.38 -8.67 -1.50
CA LEU A 126 -22.32 -8.82 -0.06
C LEU A 126 -23.65 -9.30 0.53
N SER A 127 -23.60 -10.31 1.39
CA SER A 127 -24.76 -10.82 2.13
C SER A 127 -25.30 -9.78 3.12
N LYS A 128 -26.46 -10.05 3.72
CA LYS A 128 -27.08 -9.15 4.71
C LYS A 128 -26.15 -8.90 5.91
N LYS A 129 -25.41 -9.93 6.34
CA LYS A 129 -24.44 -9.88 7.44
C LYS A 129 -22.98 -9.90 6.94
N GLY A 130 -22.75 -9.69 5.66
CA GLY A 130 -21.41 -9.63 5.12
C GLY A 130 -20.72 -8.32 5.46
N VAL A 131 -19.39 -8.33 5.41
CA VAL A 131 -18.55 -7.17 5.65
C VAL A 131 -17.59 -6.92 4.48
N PHE A 132 -17.34 -5.66 4.18
CA PHE A 132 -16.26 -5.24 3.29
C PHE A 132 -15.08 -4.78 4.16
N VAL A 133 -13.94 -5.44 4.01
CA VAL A 133 -12.73 -5.17 4.81
C VAL A 133 -11.59 -4.77 3.90
N PHE A 134 -11.01 -3.60 4.11
CA PHE A 134 -9.89 -3.19 3.25
C PHE A 134 -8.82 -2.41 4.01
N GLU A 135 -7.59 -2.52 3.55
CA GLU A 135 -6.43 -1.79 4.08
C GLU A 135 -5.98 -0.74 3.10
N GLU A 136 -5.76 0.48 3.60
CA GLU A 136 -5.22 1.60 2.82
C GLU A 136 -4.27 2.44 3.65
N PRO A 137 -3.31 3.14 3.04
CA PRO A 137 -2.52 4.15 3.71
C PRO A 137 -3.42 5.17 4.43
N TYR A 138 -3.08 5.48 5.68
CA TYR A 138 -3.91 6.34 6.51
C TYR A 138 -3.43 7.79 6.44
N LEU A 139 -4.35 8.71 6.12
CA LEU A 139 -4.05 10.13 5.90
C LEU A 139 -3.32 10.78 7.09
N ASP A 140 -3.77 10.53 8.34
CA ASP A 140 -3.12 11.07 9.52
C ASP A 140 -1.67 10.56 9.67
N SER A 141 -1.42 9.28 9.36
CA SER A 141 -0.07 8.73 9.34
C SER A 141 0.83 9.39 8.28
N MET A 142 0.27 9.76 7.13
CA MET A 142 0.99 10.49 6.09
C MET A 142 1.31 11.91 6.55
N PHE A 143 0.36 12.61 7.16
CA PHE A 143 0.54 13.98 7.66
C PHE A 143 1.56 14.02 8.80
N SER A 144 1.41 13.15 9.81
CA SER A 144 2.29 13.12 10.99
C SER A 144 3.74 12.78 10.65
N LYS A 145 3.97 11.93 9.65
CA LYS A 145 5.32 11.54 9.18
C LYS A 145 5.87 12.42 8.08
N VAL A 146 5.05 13.32 7.54
CA VAL A 146 5.39 14.14 6.37
C VAL A 146 5.86 13.24 5.20
N SER A 147 5.19 12.10 5.03
CA SER A 147 5.54 11.12 4.00
C SER A 147 4.85 11.41 2.67
N TYR A 148 5.18 12.58 2.11
CA TYR A 148 4.65 13.08 0.83
C TYR A 148 5.04 12.23 -0.39
N ASP A 149 6.02 11.36 -0.24
CA ASP A 149 6.42 10.37 -1.23
C ASP A 149 5.32 9.33 -1.52
N GLN A 150 4.28 9.26 -0.68
CA GLN A 150 3.09 8.44 -0.91
C GLN A 150 2.09 9.06 -1.90
N ILE A 151 2.28 10.33 -2.30
CA ILE A 151 1.43 11.00 -3.29
C ILE A 151 2.03 10.74 -4.68
N TYR A 152 1.56 9.69 -5.34
CA TYR A 152 1.96 9.30 -6.69
C TYR A 152 0.74 8.83 -7.51
N ASP A 153 0.90 8.70 -8.81
CA ASP A 153 -0.19 8.52 -9.79
C ASP A 153 -1.19 7.40 -9.46
N GLU A 154 -0.72 6.31 -8.83
CA GLU A 154 -1.59 5.20 -8.44
C GLU A 154 -2.51 5.56 -7.27
N HIS A 155 -2.09 6.47 -6.37
CA HIS A 155 -2.88 6.90 -5.22
C HIS A 155 -3.80 8.08 -5.59
N ILE A 156 -4.94 7.78 -6.21
CA ILE A 156 -5.96 8.78 -6.57
C ILE A 156 -6.60 9.36 -5.30
N PHE A 157 -6.72 8.52 -4.27
CA PHE A 157 -7.31 8.89 -2.98
C PHE A 157 -6.36 8.62 -1.83
N MET A 158 -6.45 9.47 -0.79
CA MET A 158 -5.86 9.24 0.52
C MET A 158 -6.98 9.27 1.55
N PHE A 159 -7.13 8.19 2.32
CA PHE A 159 -8.29 8.00 3.17
C PHE A 159 -8.03 8.32 4.65
N SER A 160 -9.06 8.89 5.29
CA SER A 160 -9.24 8.98 6.74
C SER A 160 -10.48 8.19 7.15
N LEU A 161 -10.69 7.96 8.46
CA LEU A 161 -11.93 7.33 8.92
C LEU A 161 -13.15 8.21 8.58
N THR A 162 -13.00 9.52 8.69
CA THR A 162 -14.06 10.49 8.35
C THR A 162 -14.46 10.37 6.87
N SER A 163 -13.48 10.31 5.95
CA SER A 163 -13.76 10.16 4.52
C SER A 163 -14.43 8.83 4.20
N ILE A 164 -13.94 7.72 4.75
CA ILE A 164 -14.55 6.39 4.56
C ILE A 164 -15.96 6.33 5.12
N LYS A 165 -16.18 6.81 6.35
CA LYS A 165 -17.53 6.89 6.93
C LYS A 165 -18.48 7.67 6.02
N ASN A 166 -18.06 8.84 5.54
CA ASN A 166 -18.92 9.69 4.72
C ASN A 166 -19.23 9.06 3.36
N ILE A 167 -18.22 8.50 2.67
CA ILE A 167 -18.41 7.85 1.36
C ILE A 167 -19.37 6.66 1.50
N PHE A 168 -19.12 5.75 2.42
CA PHE A 168 -19.93 4.54 2.55
C PHE A 168 -21.34 4.80 3.10
N SER A 169 -21.53 5.85 3.88
CA SER A 169 -22.88 6.25 4.34
C SER A 169 -23.82 6.65 3.21
N LEU A 170 -23.32 7.10 2.07
CA LEU A 170 -24.11 7.39 0.86
C LEU A 170 -24.73 6.15 0.21
N PHE A 171 -24.24 4.95 0.57
CA PHE A 171 -24.65 3.66 0.01
C PHE A 171 -25.26 2.74 1.07
N ASP A 172 -25.79 3.27 2.17
CA ASP A 172 -26.38 2.51 3.28
C ASP A 172 -25.43 1.51 3.95
N PHE A 173 -24.16 1.92 4.10
CA PHE A 173 -23.17 1.22 4.89
C PHE A 173 -22.67 2.07 6.06
N ASP A 174 -22.27 1.39 7.14
CA ASP A 174 -21.60 1.98 8.30
C ASP A 174 -20.12 1.54 8.35
N LEU A 175 -19.23 2.44 8.73
CA LEU A 175 -17.89 2.09 9.20
C LEU A 175 -18.02 1.52 10.61
N ILE A 176 -17.97 0.19 10.73
CA ILE A 176 -18.27 -0.53 11.97
C ILE A 176 -17.04 -0.75 12.85
N ASP A 177 -15.86 -0.95 12.24
CA ASP A 177 -14.60 -1.08 12.96
C ASP A 177 -13.43 -0.54 12.13
N ALA A 178 -12.30 -0.28 12.80
CA ALA A 178 -11.04 0.09 12.15
C ALA A 178 -9.86 -0.37 13.01
N LEU A 179 -8.80 -0.86 12.36
CA LEU A 179 -7.62 -1.39 13.03
C LEU A 179 -6.35 -0.80 12.40
N PRO A 180 -5.52 -0.06 13.18
CA PRO A 180 -4.25 0.44 12.67
C PRO A 180 -3.32 -0.68 12.21
N GLN A 181 -2.65 -0.46 11.09
CA GLN A 181 -1.65 -1.37 10.52
C GLN A 181 -0.32 -0.64 10.34
N ILE A 182 0.78 -1.39 10.43
CA ILE A 182 2.14 -0.82 10.29
C ILE A 182 2.64 -0.81 8.84
N THR A 183 1.90 -1.43 7.92
CA THR A 183 2.20 -1.46 6.48
C THR A 183 2.23 -0.04 5.90
N HIS A 184 2.97 0.15 4.81
CA HIS A 184 3.07 1.42 4.07
C HIS A 184 3.42 2.66 4.92
N GLY A 185 4.01 2.45 6.11
CA GLY A 185 4.34 3.54 7.03
C GLY A 185 3.18 3.97 7.94
N GLY A 186 2.09 3.24 7.94
CA GLY A 186 0.89 3.43 8.73
C GLY A 186 -0.34 3.39 7.84
N SER A 187 -1.02 2.26 7.89
CA SER A 187 -2.29 2.03 7.19
C SER A 187 -3.41 1.84 8.21
N MET A 188 -4.62 1.85 7.72
CA MET A 188 -5.80 1.51 8.48
C MET A 188 -6.54 0.36 7.78
N ARG A 189 -6.89 -0.68 8.52
CA ARG A 189 -7.84 -1.70 8.08
C ARG A 189 -9.23 -1.23 8.46
N TYR A 190 -10.03 -0.89 7.48
CA TYR A 190 -11.41 -0.46 7.62
C TYR A 190 -12.35 -1.65 7.52
N VAL A 191 -13.36 -1.70 8.36
CA VAL A 191 -14.43 -2.71 8.29
C VAL A 191 -15.75 -1.99 8.09
N VAL A 192 -16.40 -2.29 6.99
CA VAL A 192 -17.66 -1.69 6.58
C VAL A 192 -18.73 -2.76 6.53
N GLY A 193 -19.86 -2.49 7.11
CA GLY A 193 -21.04 -3.38 7.11
C GLY A 193 -22.30 -2.62 6.77
N ARG A 194 -23.39 -3.33 6.44
CA ARG A 194 -24.66 -2.69 6.12
C ARG A 194 -25.16 -1.85 7.31
N LYS A 195 -25.76 -0.72 6.99
CA LYS A 195 -26.27 0.25 7.98
C LYS A 195 -27.15 -0.41 9.02
N ASN A 196 -26.91 -0.07 10.28
CA ASN A 196 -27.65 -0.58 11.44
C ASN A 196 -27.54 -2.10 11.69
N MET A 197 -26.66 -2.83 10.99
CA MET A 197 -26.46 -4.27 11.21
C MET A 197 -25.48 -4.59 12.31
N TYR A 198 -24.58 -3.67 12.63
CA TYR A 198 -23.49 -3.86 13.57
C TYR A 198 -23.36 -2.69 14.53
N LYS A 199 -22.88 -2.97 15.74
CA LYS A 199 -22.50 -1.92 16.68
C LYS A 199 -21.15 -1.31 16.24
N ILE A 200 -21.13 0.00 16.09
CA ILE A 200 -19.88 0.73 15.79
C ILE A 200 -18.93 0.62 16.98
N SER A 201 -17.69 0.23 16.70
CA SER A 201 -16.66 0.01 17.71
C SER A 201 -16.30 1.31 18.46
N ASN A 202 -15.80 1.16 19.69
CA ASN A 202 -15.31 2.31 20.46
C ASN A 202 -14.06 2.91 19.83
N PHE A 203 -13.26 2.12 19.09
CA PHE A 203 -12.10 2.63 18.38
C PHE A 203 -12.52 3.62 17.30
N VAL A 204 -13.48 3.26 16.46
CA VAL A 204 -14.00 4.16 15.40
C VAL A 204 -14.49 5.48 15.99
N LYS A 205 -15.29 5.42 17.07
CA LYS A 205 -15.80 6.64 17.72
C LYS A 205 -14.67 7.56 18.20
N LYS A 206 -13.70 7.00 18.94
CA LYS A 206 -12.55 7.74 19.44
C LYS A 206 -11.67 8.31 18.33
N GLN A 207 -11.48 7.53 17.25
CA GLN A 207 -10.62 7.96 16.15
C GLN A 207 -11.29 9.04 15.30
N LEU A 208 -12.61 8.99 15.10
CA LEU A 208 -13.36 10.08 14.46
C LEU A 208 -13.30 11.37 15.28
N ASP A 209 -13.43 11.27 16.62
CA ASP A 209 -13.27 12.42 17.52
C ASP A 209 -11.83 12.99 17.47
N TYR A 210 -10.83 12.11 17.36
CA TYR A 210 -9.44 12.52 17.20
C TYR A 210 -9.22 13.24 15.85
N GLU A 211 -9.69 12.68 14.74
CA GLU A 211 -9.60 13.32 13.41
C GLU A 211 -10.25 14.72 13.42
N LYS A 212 -11.43 14.83 14.01
CA LYS A 212 -12.14 16.10 14.15
C LYS A 212 -11.38 17.13 14.98
N LYS A 213 -10.83 16.72 16.15
CA LYS A 213 -10.02 17.59 17.03
C LYS A 213 -8.74 18.08 16.37
N ASN A 214 -8.14 17.26 15.48
CA ASN A 214 -6.94 17.61 14.74
C ASN A 214 -7.22 18.25 13.37
N ASN A 215 -8.49 18.56 13.09
CA ASN A 215 -8.93 19.19 11.84
C ASN A 215 -8.47 18.44 10.57
N LEU A 216 -8.37 17.09 10.63
CA LEU A 216 -7.80 16.29 9.55
C LEU A 216 -8.60 16.37 8.24
N ASP A 217 -9.85 16.78 8.33
CA ASP A 217 -10.83 16.88 7.24
C ASP A 217 -10.97 18.30 6.64
N ASN A 218 -10.08 19.24 7.02
CA ASN A 218 -10.20 20.62 6.56
C ASN A 218 -8.97 21.11 5.77
N LEU A 219 -9.16 22.25 5.09
CA LEU A 219 -8.13 22.87 4.25
C LEU A 219 -6.90 23.32 5.06
N GLU A 220 -7.09 23.76 6.30
CA GLU A 220 -6.00 24.25 7.16
C GLU A 220 -4.95 23.15 7.39
N SER A 221 -5.38 21.93 7.70
CA SER A 221 -4.47 20.78 7.86
C SER A 221 -3.72 20.45 6.58
N CYS A 222 -4.38 20.55 5.42
CA CYS A 222 -3.74 20.35 4.12
C CYS A 222 -2.69 21.43 3.85
N LEU A 223 -2.98 22.69 4.16
CA LEU A 223 -2.02 23.79 4.03
C LEU A 223 -0.84 23.62 4.98
N LYS A 224 -1.08 23.20 6.22
CA LYS A 224 -0.02 22.89 7.17
C LYS A 224 0.85 21.71 6.71
N PHE A 225 0.22 20.67 6.16
CA PHE A 225 0.97 19.55 5.56
C PHE A 225 1.84 20.03 4.40
N LYS A 226 1.33 20.88 3.51
CA LYS A 226 2.12 21.51 2.43
C LYS A 226 3.35 22.24 2.98
N GLU A 227 3.20 23.09 4.00
CA GLU A 227 4.31 23.79 4.63
C GLU A 227 5.36 22.80 5.19
N ASN A 228 4.91 21.73 5.84
CA ASN A 228 5.79 20.69 6.37
C ASN A 228 6.54 19.94 5.25
N CYS A 229 5.88 19.68 4.12
CA CYS A 229 6.52 19.07 2.94
C CYS A 229 7.61 19.99 2.35
N GLU A 230 7.33 21.29 2.19
CA GLU A 230 8.31 22.25 1.69
C GLU A 230 9.52 22.39 2.65
N SER A 231 9.27 22.38 3.95
CA SER A 231 10.34 22.38 4.97
C SER A 231 11.18 21.11 4.91
N SER A 232 10.54 19.94 4.82
CA SER A 232 11.21 18.64 4.66
C SER A 232 12.04 18.58 3.39
N LYS A 233 11.50 19.04 2.26
CA LYS A 233 12.21 19.17 0.97
C LYS A 233 13.48 19.99 1.11
N LYS A 234 13.38 21.23 1.66
CA LYS A 234 14.53 22.11 1.87
C LYS A 234 15.60 21.45 2.73
N LYS A 235 15.20 20.84 3.85
CA LYS A 235 16.12 20.11 4.75
C LYS A 235 16.82 18.97 4.01
N THR A 236 16.06 18.14 3.31
CA THR A 236 16.60 16.99 2.56
C THR A 236 17.64 17.42 1.54
N ILE A 237 17.33 18.42 0.71
CA ILE A 237 18.25 18.94 -0.31
C ILE A 237 19.53 19.50 0.35
N THR A 238 19.38 20.32 1.40
CA THR A 238 20.51 20.94 2.10
C THR A 238 21.44 19.89 2.70
N GLU A 239 20.91 18.88 3.38
CA GLU A 239 21.73 17.83 4.00
C GLU A 239 22.47 16.98 2.95
N LEU A 240 21.80 16.59 1.87
CA LEU A 240 22.42 15.80 0.82
C LEU A 240 23.52 16.60 0.10
N LYS A 241 23.31 17.89 -0.22
CA LYS A 241 24.32 18.76 -0.81
C LYS A 241 25.55 18.91 0.11
N LYS A 242 25.35 19.15 1.40
CA LYS A 242 26.45 19.19 2.39
C LYS A 242 27.26 17.89 2.43
N MET A 243 26.59 16.74 2.27
CA MET A 243 27.29 15.45 2.21
C MET A 243 28.12 15.33 0.92
N LYS A 244 27.59 15.74 -0.23
CA LYS A 244 28.32 15.76 -1.52
C LYS A 244 29.53 16.71 -1.48
N GLU A 245 29.37 17.90 -0.91
CA GLU A 245 30.47 18.89 -0.73
C GLU A 245 31.60 18.31 0.14
N LYS A 246 31.30 17.38 1.05
CA LYS A 246 32.29 16.64 1.84
C LYS A 246 32.84 15.40 1.12
N GLY A 247 32.60 15.26 -0.17
CA GLY A 247 33.07 14.14 -0.99
C GLY A 247 32.35 12.80 -0.72
N LYS A 248 31.19 12.81 -0.05
CA LYS A 248 30.45 11.58 0.25
C LYS A 248 29.78 10.99 -0.99
N ARG A 249 29.89 9.69 -1.17
CA ARG A 249 29.16 8.93 -2.18
C ARG A 249 27.77 8.61 -1.63
N ILE A 250 26.72 8.96 -2.40
CA ILE A 250 25.33 8.80 -1.99
C ILE A 250 24.61 7.92 -3.01
N CYS A 251 24.03 6.83 -2.58
CA CYS A 251 23.12 6.04 -3.42
C CYS A 251 21.66 6.11 -2.93
N GLY A 252 20.71 5.79 -3.82
CA GLY A 252 19.36 5.46 -3.47
C GLY A 252 19.23 3.96 -3.18
N TYR A 253 18.41 3.57 -2.22
CA TYR A 253 18.08 2.18 -1.93
C TYR A 253 16.61 1.91 -2.19
N ALA A 254 16.32 1.02 -3.14
CA ALA A 254 15.04 0.62 -3.72
C ALA A 254 14.41 1.66 -4.69
N ALA A 255 14.28 1.28 -5.96
CA ALA A 255 13.62 2.08 -7.00
C ALA A 255 12.09 1.86 -6.95
N THR A 256 11.41 2.54 -6.05
CA THR A 256 9.96 2.45 -5.80
C THR A 256 9.19 3.59 -6.49
N ALA A 257 7.84 3.52 -6.57
CA ALA A 257 7.01 4.66 -6.97
C ALA A 257 7.27 5.88 -6.06
N LYS A 258 7.42 5.65 -4.75
CA LYS A 258 7.81 6.68 -3.76
C LYS A 258 9.11 7.38 -4.12
N SER A 259 10.13 6.64 -4.60
CA SER A 259 11.40 7.25 -5.02
C SER A 259 11.21 8.21 -6.18
N THR A 260 10.35 7.88 -7.14
CA THR A 260 10.04 8.75 -8.28
C THR A 260 9.43 10.07 -7.81
N THR A 261 8.42 10.02 -6.95
CA THR A 261 7.81 11.23 -6.37
C THR A 261 8.84 12.09 -5.65
N LEU A 262 9.61 11.50 -4.76
CA LEU A 262 10.57 12.24 -3.94
C LEU A 262 11.69 12.85 -4.79
N LEU A 263 12.27 12.08 -5.71
CA LEU A 263 13.35 12.55 -6.58
C LEU A 263 12.89 13.74 -7.42
N ASN A 264 11.71 13.65 -8.03
CA ASN A 264 11.18 14.74 -8.86
C ASN A 264 10.77 15.95 -8.02
N TYR A 265 10.06 15.75 -6.91
CA TYR A 265 9.65 16.84 -6.02
C TYR A 265 10.84 17.60 -5.42
N CYS A 266 11.90 16.88 -5.03
CA CYS A 266 13.11 17.46 -4.47
C CYS A 266 14.16 17.85 -5.54
N SER A 267 13.92 17.57 -6.82
CA SER A 267 14.89 17.78 -7.93
C SER A 267 16.26 17.14 -7.64
N LEU A 268 16.24 15.91 -7.11
CA LEU A 268 17.46 15.14 -6.81
C LEU A 268 17.87 14.33 -8.04
N ASN A 269 18.90 14.74 -8.71
CA ASN A 269 19.46 14.11 -9.92
C ASN A 269 20.74 13.30 -9.61
N SER A 270 21.42 12.85 -10.66
CA SER A 270 22.67 12.06 -10.56
C SER A 270 23.88 12.84 -10.00
N GLU A 271 23.82 14.16 -9.91
CA GLU A 271 24.86 14.96 -9.24
C GLU A 271 24.81 14.78 -7.71
N ILE A 272 23.63 14.44 -7.16
CA ILE A 272 23.42 14.23 -5.73
C ILE A 272 23.38 12.76 -5.38
N ILE A 273 22.62 11.94 -6.15
CA ILE A 273 22.47 10.50 -5.93
C ILE A 273 23.10 9.76 -7.10
N ASP A 274 24.23 9.12 -6.86
CA ASP A 274 25.09 8.53 -7.90
C ASP A 274 24.38 7.40 -8.67
N TYR A 275 23.58 6.56 -7.96
CA TYR A 275 22.78 5.46 -8.52
C TYR A 275 21.67 5.04 -7.55
N ILE A 276 20.73 4.22 -8.01
CA ILE A 276 19.73 3.56 -7.15
C ILE A 276 19.92 2.05 -7.26
N CYS A 277 20.09 1.35 -6.14
CA CYS A 277 20.12 -0.11 -6.16
C CYS A 277 18.71 -0.69 -5.95
N ASP A 278 18.41 -1.78 -6.68
CA ASP A 278 17.13 -2.50 -6.56
C ASP A 278 17.33 -4.01 -6.76
N THR A 279 16.39 -4.79 -6.25
CA THR A 279 16.36 -6.26 -6.39
C THR A 279 15.55 -6.71 -7.60
N THR A 280 14.72 -5.84 -8.18
CA THR A 280 13.80 -6.16 -9.27
C THR A 280 14.54 -6.17 -10.61
N SER A 281 14.66 -7.34 -11.24
CA SER A 281 15.38 -7.54 -12.50
C SER A 281 14.92 -6.61 -13.62
N GLU A 282 13.61 -6.37 -13.70
CA GLU A 282 12.96 -5.53 -14.71
C GLU A 282 13.35 -4.04 -14.62
N LYS A 283 13.88 -3.60 -13.48
CA LYS A 283 14.32 -2.22 -13.25
C LYS A 283 15.81 -2.03 -13.46
N ILE A 284 16.61 -3.09 -13.29
CA ILE A 284 18.06 -3.03 -13.41
C ILE A 284 18.46 -2.64 -14.84
N ASN A 285 19.52 -1.81 -14.97
CA ASN A 285 20.00 -1.21 -16.22
C ASN A 285 19.00 -0.23 -16.88
N LYS A 286 18.03 0.27 -16.13
CA LYS A 286 17.16 1.36 -16.52
C LYS A 286 17.47 2.64 -15.71
N TYR A 287 16.67 3.66 -15.92
CA TYR A 287 16.81 4.95 -15.26
C TYR A 287 15.54 5.29 -14.47
N SER A 288 15.70 6.05 -13.37
CA SER A 288 14.56 6.58 -12.64
C SER A 288 13.77 7.56 -13.52
N PRO A 289 12.43 7.51 -13.50
CA PRO A 289 11.61 8.46 -14.24
C PRO A 289 11.88 9.90 -13.81
N GLY A 290 11.97 10.81 -14.78
CA GLY A 290 12.19 12.25 -14.58
C GLY A 290 13.64 12.61 -14.26
N MET A 291 14.23 12.11 -13.20
CA MET A 291 15.60 12.47 -12.78
C MET A 291 16.72 11.66 -13.43
N HIS A 292 16.38 10.61 -14.17
CA HIS A 292 17.27 9.76 -14.95
C HIS A 292 18.49 9.21 -14.18
N ILE A 293 18.32 8.88 -12.91
CA ILE A 293 19.36 8.24 -12.10
C ILE A 293 19.45 6.76 -12.50
N PRO A 294 20.65 6.20 -12.77
CA PRO A 294 20.81 4.81 -13.17
C PRO A 294 20.38 3.85 -12.06
N ILE A 295 19.65 2.79 -12.42
CA ILE A 295 19.24 1.72 -11.52
C ILE A 295 20.17 0.53 -11.72
N VAL A 296 20.77 0.08 -10.64
CA VAL A 296 21.78 -0.99 -10.63
C VAL A 296 21.37 -2.15 -9.72
N SER A 297 22.02 -3.29 -9.88
CA SER A 297 21.77 -4.47 -9.04
C SER A 297 22.33 -4.30 -7.62
N MET A 298 21.84 -5.12 -6.68
CA MET A 298 22.40 -5.18 -5.33
C MET A 298 23.88 -5.62 -5.32
N SER A 299 24.34 -6.40 -6.30
CA SER A 299 25.75 -6.76 -6.42
C SER A 299 26.66 -5.54 -6.63
N HIS A 300 26.18 -4.52 -7.35
CA HIS A 300 26.89 -3.25 -7.50
C HIS A 300 26.99 -2.52 -6.16
N PHE A 301 25.89 -2.45 -5.39
CA PHE A 301 25.87 -1.86 -4.05
C PHE A 301 26.90 -2.51 -3.12
N TYR A 302 26.96 -3.85 -3.08
CA TYR A 302 27.90 -4.58 -2.20
C TYR A 302 29.36 -4.42 -2.61
N LYS A 303 29.64 -4.32 -3.92
CA LYS A 303 31.02 -4.10 -4.42
C LYS A 303 31.51 -2.67 -4.19
N ASN A 304 30.62 -1.69 -4.20
CA ASN A 304 30.92 -0.26 -4.18
C ASN A 304 30.13 0.45 -3.07
N LEU A 305 30.22 -0.05 -1.83
CA LEU A 305 29.45 0.49 -0.72
C LEU A 305 29.53 2.03 -0.68
N PRO A 306 28.39 2.74 -0.69
CA PRO A 306 28.35 4.19 -0.55
C PRO A 306 28.61 4.59 0.89
N ASP A 307 28.91 5.89 1.12
CA ASP A 307 28.97 6.43 2.48
C ASP A 307 27.56 6.62 3.06
N VAL A 308 26.59 6.95 2.18
CA VAL A 308 25.20 7.21 2.55
C VAL A 308 24.26 6.49 1.59
N ALA A 309 23.27 5.79 2.13
CA ALA A 309 22.18 5.21 1.36
C ALA A 309 20.86 5.92 1.69
N TYR A 310 20.27 6.58 0.69
CA TYR A 310 18.94 7.17 0.82
C TYR A 310 17.88 6.06 0.75
N LEU A 311 17.24 5.79 1.87
CA LEU A 311 16.24 4.71 1.97
C LEU A 311 14.88 5.19 1.45
N PHE A 312 14.56 4.90 0.20
CA PHE A 312 13.24 5.19 -0.39
C PHE A 312 12.16 4.25 0.13
N ALA A 313 12.51 2.98 0.38
CA ALA A 313 11.61 1.98 0.96
C ALA A 313 11.59 2.04 2.51
N TRP A 314 11.54 3.22 3.09
CA TRP A 314 11.64 3.45 4.54
C TRP A 314 10.57 2.70 5.36
N ASN A 315 9.43 2.40 4.76
CA ASN A 315 8.38 1.59 5.39
C ASN A 315 8.79 0.13 5.63
N HIS A 316 9.85 -0.36 4.95
CA HIS A 316 10.47 -1.67 5.15
C HIS A 316 11.79 -1.60 5.94
N LYS A 317 12.07 -0.48 6.62
CA LYS A 317 13.37 -0.23 7.28
C LYS A 317 13.83 -1.36 8.21
N LYS A 318 12.92 -2.02 8.95
CA LYS A 318 13.29 -3.12 9.87
C LYS A 318 13.88 -4.32 9.11
N GLU A 319 13.24 -4.73 8.02
CA GLU A 319 13.71 -5.83 7.17
C GLU A 319 15.03 -5.45 6.49
N ILE A 320 15.08 -4.25 5.90
CA ILE A 320 16.28 -3.76 5.19
C ILE A 320 17.46 -3.61 6.15
N PHE A 321 17.29 -3.02 7.33
CA PHE A 321 18.37 -2.86 8.29
C PHE A 321 18.90 -4.20 8.80
N SER A 322 18.01 -5.18 9.01
CA SER A 322 18.41 -6.54 9.38
C SER A 322 19.22 -7.22 8.29
N LYS A 323 18.83 -7.03 7.02
CA LYS A 323 19.52 -7.59 5.86
C LYS A 323 20.88 -6.93 5.59
N GLU A 324 20.96 -5.61 5.76
CA GLU A 324 22.09 -4.78 5.36
C GLU A 324 22.97 -4.34 6.54
N ASN A 325 23.07 -5.16 7.59
CA ASN A 325 23.90 -4.86 8.77
C ASN A 325 25.37 -4.59 8.40
N ASP A 326 25.92 -5.30 7.42
CA ASP A 326 27.29 -5.11 6.94
C ASP A 326 27.55 -3.71 6.40
N PHE A 327 26.56 -3.08 5.76
CA PHE A 327 26.67 -1.70 5.30
C PHE A 327 26.96 -0.75 6.45
N VAL A 328 26.20 -0.87 7.54
CA VAL A 328 26.39 -0.02 8.74
C VAL A 328 27.70 -0.35 9.45
N ASN A 329 28.04 -1.64 9.60
CA ASN A 329 29.28 -2.10 10.24
C ASN A 329 30.54 -1.60 9.50
N LYS A 330 30.46 -1.35 8.20
CA LYS A 330 31.53 -0.76 7.37
C LYS A 330 31.49 0.76 7.31
N GLY A 331 30.70 1.43 8.19
CA GLY A 331 30.65 2.87 8.31
C GLY A 331 29.61 3.57 7.44
N GLY A 332 28.78 2.81 6.71
CA GLY A 332 27.67 3.33 5.92
C GLY A 332 26.57 3.93 6.80
N ARG A 333 25.85 4.91 6.28
CA ARG A 333 24.78 5.61 6.99
C ARG A 333 23.49 5.62 6.19
N TRP A 334 22.38 5.30 6.86
CA TRP A 334 21.04 5.47 6.28
C TRP A 334 20.57 6.92 6.40
N PHE A 335 19.88 7.38 5.37
CA PHE A 335 19.22 8.68 5.34
C PHE A 335 17.83 8.55 4.73
N SER A 336 16.87 9.35 5.20
CA SER A 336 15.54 9.48 4.58
C SER A 336 14.92 10.83 4.99
N HIS A 337 13.92 11.30 4.25
CA HIS A 337 13.13 12.49 4.59
C HIS A 337 12.17 12.23 5.76
N VAL A 338 11.80 10.96 5.99
CA VAL A 338 11.06 10.52 7.19
C VAL A 338 12.01 9.99 8.25
N SER A 339 11.58 9.98 9.50
CA SER A 339 12.38 9.42 10.62
C SER A 339 12.58 7.92 10.44
N LEU A 340 13.84 7.48 10.45
CA LEU A 340 14.26 6.09 10.36
C LEU A 340 14.38 5.43 11.74
#